data_0cf6fa27edd5bb84cb24168a575be44d
#
_entry.id   0cf6fa27edd5bb84cb24168a575be44d
#
_cell.length_a   1.000
_cell.length_b   1.000
_cell.length_c   1.000
_cell.angle_alpha   90.00
_cell.angle_beta   90.00
_cell.angle_gamma   90.00
#
_symmetry.space_group_name_H-M   'P 1'
#
loop_
_entity.id
_entity.type
_entity.pdbx_description
1 polymer ?
#
loop_
_entity_poly.entity_id
_entity_poly.type
_entity_poly.pdbx_seq_one_letter_code
_entity_poly.pdbx_strand_id
1 'polypeptide(L)'
;MTTNLTIGSYTEQLASLPKEGKVLQAQYTSEYVVVYQAFSNAIADWAVEHNCFGGPDYSFTRMTWIKPNFTWMVYRCGWCEKDKNQQRVLAIKLKREFWEEILSQAVSTSWNKEKYNSREEWKGEMSKSDVIMQWDPDHEPFTNEKYSRRAIQLGIRNSMLKRFGKGPDCAILDIEDITDFVKATKSGGSIDGIENLELPVETIYPLNKELYHRLA
;
A
#
# COMPACT_ATOMS: atom_id res chain seq x y z
N MET A 1 0.94 22.54 2.11
CA MET A 1 -0.36 21.87 1.92
C MET A 1 -0.53 20.90 3.07
N THR A 2 -1.70 20.87 3.67
CA THR A 2 -1.96 20.05 4.87
C THR A 2 -2.53 18.70 4.44
N THR A 3 -2.09 17.64 5.11
CA THR A 3 -2.68 16.30 5.03
C THR A 3 -3.05 15.85 6.44
N ASN A 4 -4.02 14.96 6.57
CA ASN A 4 -4.42 14.35 7.84
C ASN A 4 -3.48 13.19 8.26
N LEU A 5 -2.45 12.92 7.46
CA LEU A 5 -1.41 11.97 7.82
C LEU A 5 -0.44 12.57 8.86
N THR A 6 0.09 11.74 9.72
CA THR A 6 1.22 12.12 10.55
C THR A 6 2.48 12.18 9.69
N ILE A 7 3.13 13.34 9.64
CA ILE A 7 4.31 13.61 8.82
C ILE A 7 5.53 13.74 9.73
N GLY A 8 6.69 13.28 9.26
CA GLY A 8 7.94 13.37 10.00
C GLY A 8 9.18 13.11 9.13
N SER A 9 10.35 13.30 9.72
CA SER A 9 11.63 13.18 9.03
C SER A 9 11.81 11.82 8.35
N TYR A 10 12.07 11.82 7.05
CA TYR A 10 12.35 10.62 6.28
C TYR A 10 13.65 9.94 6.72
N THR A 11 14.69 10.73 7.00
CA THR A 11 16.00 10.19 7.40
C THR A 11 15.96 9.50 8.76
N GLU A 12 15.17 10.01 9.71
CA GLU A 12 14.96 9.36 11.00
C GLU A 12 14.20 8.04 10.84
N GLN A 13 13.16 8.03 10.01
CA GLN A 13 12.44 6.81 9.67
C GLN A 13 13.36 5.78 9.00
N LEU A 14 14.13 6.22 8.01
CA LEU A 14 15.08 5.37 7.29
C LEU A 14 16.13 4.74 8.23
N ALA A 15 16.62 5.50 9.19
CA ALA A 15 17.61 5.03 10.18
C ALA A 15 17.03 3.95 11.11
N SER A 16 15.72 3.95 11.33
CA SER A 16 15.02 2.96 12.18
C SER A 16 14.67 1.65 11.46
N LEU A 17 14.74 1.63 10.13
CA LEU A 17 14.34 0.48 9.33
C LEU A 17 15.51 -0.50 9.09
N PRO A 18 15.24 -1.81 8.98
CA PRO A 18 16.21 -2.79 8.52
C PRO A 18 16.75 -2.43 7.14
N LYS A 19 18.04 -2.68 6.92
CA LYS A 19 18.68 -2.42 5.62
C LYS A 19 18.29 -3.42 4.54
N GLU A 20 17.86 -4.61 4.93
CA GLU A 20 17.56 -5.72 4.02
C GLU A 20 16.34 -6.54 4.50
N GLY A 21 15.88 -7.47 3.67
CA GLY A 21 14.80 -8.39 3.99
C GLY A 21 13.41 -7.86 3.67
N LYS A 22 12.39 -8.61 4.05
CA LYS A 22 10.98 -8.26 3.88
C LYS A 22 10.54 -7.38 5.04
N VAL A 23 10.15 -6.14 4.77
CA VAL A 23 9.79 -5.16 5.79
C VAL A 23 8.37 -4.66 5.56
N LEU A 24 7.45 -5.06 6.42
CA LEU A 24 6.09 -4.48 6.43
C LEU A 24 6.12 -3.23 7.28
N GLN A 25 6.15 -2.07 6.64
CA GLN A 25 6.03 -0.75 7.27
C GLN A 25 4.74 -0.09 6.86
N ALA A 26 4.13 0.65 7.79
CA ALA A 26 2.90 1.39 7.58
C ALA A 26 2.74 2.52 8.61
N GLN A 27 1.91 3.51 8.30
CA GLN A 27 1.33 4.38 9.32
C GLN A 27 0.09 3.70 9.88
N TYR A 28 0.03 3.52 11.21
CA TYR A 28 -1.10 2.82 11.84
C TYR A 28 -1.36 3.29 13.27
N THR A 29 -2.55 2.97 13.74
CA THR A 29 -2.97 3.11 15.16
C THR A 29 -3.57 1.79 15.65
N SER A 30 -4.19 1.81 16.82
CA SER A 30 -4.99 0.67 17.31
C SER A 30 -6.25 0.43 16.46
N GLU A 31 -6.73 1.43 15.72
CA GLU A 31 -7.99 1.39 14.99
C GLU A 31 -7.84 1.18 13.49
N TYR A 32 -6.79 1.73 12.91
CA TYR A 32 -6.60 1.71 11.45
C TYR A 32 -5.15 1.50 11.01
N VAL A 33 -5.01 1.17 9.74
CA VAL A 33 -3.76 1.18 8.98
C VAL A 33 -3.98 2.03 7.74
N VAL A 34 -3.02 2.90 7.40
CA VAL A 34 -3.03 3.67 6.17
C VAL A 34 -2.47 2.81 5.03
N VAL A 35 -3.20 2.75 3.93
CA VAL A 35 -2.73 2.15 2.68
C VAL A 35 -2.93 3.13 1.54
N TYR A 36 -2.13 3.02 0.50
CA TYR A 36 -2.12 3.94 -0.63
C TYR A 36 -2.53 3.25 -1.92
N GLN A 37 -3.27 3.99 -2.75
CA GLN A 37 -3.59 3.61 -4.13
C GLN A 37 -3.52 4.84 -5.04
N ALA A 38 -3.25 4.61 -6.33
CA ALA A 38 -3.32 5.68 -7.32
C ALA A 38 -4.37 5.34 -8.39
N PHE A 39 -5.17 6.35 -8.77
CA PHE A 39 -6.28 6.22 -9.69
C PHE A 39 -6.35 7.38 -10.70
N SER A 40 -7.23 7.23 -11.70
CA SER A 40 -7.69 8.32 -12.55
C SER A 40 -8.51 9.34 -11.74
N ASN A 41 -8.68 10.55 -12.28
CA ASN A 41 -9.47 11.59 -11.62
C ASN A 41 -10.89 11.11 -11.30
N ALA A 42 -11.60 10.49 -12.25
CA ALA A 42 -12.99 10.07 -12.08
C ALA A 42 -13.17 9.08 -10.90
N ILE A 43 -12.25 8.09 -10.75
CA ILE A 43 -12.31 7.16 -9.63
C ILE A 43 -11.96 7.85 -8.32
N ALA A 44 -10.95 8.73 -8.32
CA ALA A 44 -10.52 9.42 -7.11
C ALA A 44 -11.59 10.40 -6.61
N ASP A 45 -12.19 11.19 -7.51
CA ASP A 45 -13.27 12.12 -7.16
C ASP A 45 -14.46 11.40 -6.54
N TRP A 46 -14.91 10.29 -7.16
CA TRP A 46 -15.94 9.45 -6.57
C TRP A 46 -15.57 8.94 -5.17
N ALA A 47 -14.36 8.40 -5.04
CA ALA A 47 -13.93 7.77 -3.80
C ALA A 47 -13.87 8.76 -2.63
N VAL A 48 -13.37 9.97 -2.88
CA VAL A 48 -13.30 11.04 -1.86
C VAL A 48 -14.70 11.56 -1.50
N GLU A 49 -15.56 11.78 -2.51
CA GLU A 49 -16.92 12.28 -2.28
C GLU A 49 -17.78 11.32 -1.46
N HIS A 50 -17.65 10.01 -1.71
CA HIS A 50 -18.52 8.98 -1.10
C HIS A 50 -17.85 8.22 0.04
N ASN A 51 -16.57 8.50 0.34
CA ASN A 51 -15.76 7.76 1.31
C ASN A 51 -15.78 6.22 1.10
N CYS A 52 -15.91 5.79 -0.14
CA CYS A 52 -15.89 4.38 -0.56
C CYS A 52 -15.59 4.30 -2.05
N PHE A 53 -15.30 3.11 -2.57
CA PHE A 53 -15.17 2.91 -4.01
C PHE A 53 -16.51 2.61 -4.69
N GLY A 54 -16.63 3.04 -5.94
CA GLY A 54 -17.84 2.84 -6.73
C GLY A 54 -17.85 3.69 -7.99
N GLY A 55 -19.08 4.03 -8.45
CA GLY A 55 -19.28 4.79 -9.67
C GLY A 55 -19.07 3.96 -10.95
N PRO A 56 -19.25 4.60 -12.12
CA PRO A 56 -19.21 3.91 -13.40
C PRO A 56 -17.79 3.45 -13.81
N ASP A 57 -16.75 4.09 -13.28
CA ASP A 57 -15.36 3.87 -13.69
C ASP A 57 -14.62 2.85 -12.80
N TYR A 58 -15.17 2.49 -11.62
CA TYR A 58 -14.54 1.54 -10.72
C TYR A 58 -15.10 0.13 -10.88
N SER A 59 -14.21 -0.85 -11.09
CA SER A 59 -14.60 -2.25 -11.30
C SER A 59 -14.33 -3.13 -10.10
N PHE A 60 -15.37 -3.70 -9.51
CA PHE A 60 -15.27 -4.73 -8.46
C PHE A 60 -14.99 -6.15 -8.98
N THR A 61 -14.82 -6.31 -10.28
CA THR A 61 -14.45 -7.60 -10.90
C THR A 61 -12.95 -7.69 -11.22
N ARG A 62 -12.22 -6.58 -11.08
CA ARG A 62 -10.77 -6.53 -11.29
C ARG A 62 -10.06 -6.45 -9.94
N MET A 63 -8.94 -7.17 -9.82
CA MET A 63 -8.05 -7.06 -8.66
C MET A 63 -7.56 -5.62 -8.50
N THR A 64 -7.61 -5.10 -7.27
CA THR A 64 -6.99 -3.82 -6.90
C THR A 64 -5.76 -4.06 -6.01
N TRP A 65 -4.77 -3.15 -6.07
CA TRP A 65 -3.51 -3.29 -5.34
C TRP A 65 -3.34 -2.16 -4.33
N ILE A 66 -3.26 -2.51 -3.06
CA ILE A 66 -2.97 -1.58 -1.96
C ILE A 66 -1.52 -1.69 -1.53
N LYS A 67 -0.96 -0.60 -1.05
CA LYS A 67 0.42 -0.48 -0.59
C LYS A 67 0.46 0.28 0.73
N PRO A 68 0.98 -0.31 1.81
CA PRO A 68 1.11 0.38 3.09
C PRO A 68 2.31 1.34 3.12
N ASN A 69 3.21 1.26 2.15
CA ASN A 69 4.43 2.06 2.06
C ASN A 69 4.26 3.20 1.05
N PHE A 70 4.47 4.45 1.51
CA PHE A 70 4.33 5.66 0.71
C PHE A 70 5.37 5.75 -0.42
N THR A 71 6.64 5.50 -0.12
CA THR A 71 7.72 5.58 -1.12
C THR A 71 7.51 4.58 -2.25
N TRP A 72 7.06 3.36 -1.94
CA TRP A 72 6.67 2.38 -2.95
C TRP A 72 5.47 2.86 -3.80
N MET A 73 4.49 3.54 -3.20
CA MET A 73 3.35 4.07 -3.95
C MET A 73 3.77 5.17 -4.94
N VAL A 74 4.56 6.16 -4.48
CA VAL A 74 4.99 7.26 -5.35
C VAL A 74 5.93 6.80 -6.45
N TYR A 75 6.82 5.85 -6.15
CA TYR A 75 7.64 5.17 -7.18
C TYR A 75 6.74 4.50 -8.22
N ARG A 76 5.73 3.74 -7.79
CA ARG A 76 4.86 2.96 -8.69
C ARG A 76 4.04 3.84 -9.62
N CYS A 77 3.50 4.96 -9.15
CA CYS A 77 2.74 5.91 -9.96
C CYS A 77 3.62 7.00 -10.63
N GLY A 78 4.95 6.98 -10.37
CA GLY A 78 5.89 7.99 -10.89
C GLY A 78 5.49 9.40 -10.46
N TRP A 79 5.19 9.58 -9.17
CA TRP A 79 4.77 10.86 -8.61
C TRP A 79 3.53 11.45 -9.30
N CYS A 80 2.56 10.61 -9.67
CA CYS A 80 1.34 10.95 -10.40
C CYS A 80 1.53 11.31 -11.90
N GLU A 81 2.70 11.07 -12.48
CA GLU A 81 3.02 11.47 -13.86
C GLU A 81 3.16 10.31 -14.84
N LYS A 82 3.29 9.08 -14.35
CA LYS A 82 3.64 7.92 -15.17
C LYS A 82 2.49 7.42 -16.06
N ASP A 83 1.25 7.51 -15.58
CA ASP A 83 0.09 6.91 -16.24
C ASP A 83 -1.16 7.76 -15.96
N LYS A 84 -1.95 8.05 -17.01
CA LYS A 84 -3.22 8.77 -16.89
C LYS A 84 -4.24 8.10 -15.93
N ASN A 85 -4.10 6.81 -15.68
CA ASN A 85 -4.92 6.09 -14.72
C ASN A 85 -4.35 6.10 -13.28
N GLN A 86 -3.25 6.83 -13.03
CA GLN A 86 -2.57 6.92 -11.74
C GLN A 86 -2.17 8.37 -11.42
N GLN A 87 -3.03 9.32 -11.75
CA GLN A 87 -2.78 10.75 -11.58
C GLN A 87 -3.13 11.29 -10.19
N ARG A 88 -3.94 10.55 -9.44
CA ARG A 88 -4.38 10.91 -8.09
C ARG A 88 -3.97 9.83 -7.11
N VAL A 89 -3.29 10.22 -6.04
CA VAL A 89 -2.90 9.31 -4.96
C VAL A 89 -3.85 9.49 -3.78
N LEU A 90 -4.45 8.40 -3.37
CA LEU A 90 -5.36 8.33 -2.21
C LEU A 90 -4.64 7.66 -1.04
N ALA A 91 -4.72 8.29 0.13
CA ALA A 91 -4.43 7.67 1.42
C ALA A 91 -5.74 7.16 2.01
N ILE A 92 -5.78 5.88 2.36
CA ILE A 92 -6.99 5.18 2.77
C ILE A 92 -6.76 4.64 4.17
N LYS A 93 -7.52 5.13 5.15
CA LYS A 93 -7.55 4.57 6.51
C LYS A 93 -8.44 3.34 6.51
N LEU A 94 -7.83 2.19 6.66
CA LEU A 94 -8.49 0.90 6.63
C LEU A 94 -8.62 0.35 8.04
N LYS A 95 -9.79 -0.17 8.44
CA LYS A 95 -9.99 -0.82 9.74
C LYS A 95 -8.89 -1.83 10.00
N ARG A 96 -8.24 -1.74 11.15
CA ARG A 96 -7.09 -2.59 11.48
C ARG A 96 -7.42 -4.08 11.48
N GLU A 97 -8.57 -4.45 12.00
CA GLU A 97 -9.05 -5.84 11.98
C GLU A 97 -9.17 -6.39 10.55
N PHE A 98 -9.65 -5.56 9.61
CA PHE A 98 -9.76 -5.97 8.21
C PHE A 98 -8.39 -6.03 7.52
N TRP A 99 -7.47 -5.14 7.87
CA TRP A 99 -6.08 -5.22 7.43
C TRP A 99 -5.42 -6.55 7.86
N GLU A 100 -5.58 -6.93 9.13
CA GLU A 100 -5.04 -8.19 9.64
C GLU A 100 -5.69 -9.42 8.98
N GLU A 101 -6.98 -9.33 8.66
CA GLU A 101 -7.66 -10.35 7.86
C GLU A 101 -7.08 -10.45 6.44
N ILE A 102 -6.80 -9.32 5.77
CA ILE A 102 -6.10 -9.31 4.47
C ILE A 102 -4.75 -10.02 4.57
N LEU A 103 -3.96 -9.69 5.59
CA LEU A 103 -2.64 -10.31 5.78
C LEU A 103 -2.75 -11.84 6.01
N SER A 104 -3.75 -12.28 6.77
CA SER A 104 -3.96 -13.70 7.08
C SER A 104 -4.31 -14.55 5.85
N GLN A 105 -4.94 -13.95 4.83
CA GLN A 105 -5.34 -14.61 3.59
C GLN A 105 -4.30 -14.48 2.46
N ALA A 106 -3.23 -13.68 2.67
CA ALA A 106 -2.28 -13.35 1.61
C ALA A 106 -1.51 -14.59 1.12
N VAL A 107 -1.50 -14.79 -0.19
CA VAL A 107 -0.71 -15.84 -0.87
C VAL A 107 0.32 -15.16 -1.77
N SER A 108 1.59 -15.55 -1.61
CA SER A 108 2.69 -15.00 -2.40
C SER A 108 2.57 -15.35 -3.87
N THR A 109 2.85 -14.37 -4.76
CA THR A 109 3.01 -14.63 -6.20
C THR A 109 4.31 -15.38 -6.52
N SER A 110 5.24 -15.47 -5.58
CA SER A 110 6.47 -16.22 -5.72
C SER A 110 6.34 -17.58 -5.06
N TRP A 111 6.62 -18.63 -5.82
CA TRP A 111 6.63 -19.97 -5.28
C TRP A 111 7.76 -20.16 -4.24
N ASN A 112 7.39 -20.74 -3.10
CA ASN A 112 8.32 -21.08 -2.02
C ASN A 112 8.28 -22.59 -1.78
N LYS A 113 9.41 -23.27 -2.04
CA LYS A 113 9.56 -24.73 -1.85
C LYS A 113 9.51 -25.18 -0.39
N GLU A 114 9.74 -24.29 0.56
CA GLU A 114 9.68 -24.59 1.99
C GLU A 114 8.25 -24.57 2.52
N LYS A 115 7.36 -23.86 1.80
CA LYS A 115 5.95 -23.70 2.17
C LYS A 115 5.01 -24.64 1.42
N TYR A 116 5.36 -25.03 0.20
CA TYR A 116 4.52 -25.85 -0.67
C TYR A 116 5.27 -27.07 -1.20
N ASN A 117 4.63 -28.25 -1.19
CA ASN A 117 5.20 -29.48 -1.70
C ASN A 117 5.34 -29.50 -3.22
N SER A 118 4.47 -28.74 -3.94
CA SER A 118 4.53 -28.63 -5.40
C SER A 118 4.10 -27.24 -5.88
N ARG A 119 4.43 -26.94 -7.15
CA ARG A 119 3.95 -25.72 -7.83
C ARG A 119 2.44 -25.75 -8.07
N GLU A 120 1.87 -26.93 -8.26
CA GLU A 120 0.43 -27.16 -8.46
C GLU A 120 -0.33 -26.82 -7.18
N GLU A 121 0.15 -27.25 -6.02
CA GLU A 121 -0.41 -26.90 -4.71
C GLU A 121 -0.42 -25.39 -4.50
N TRP A 122 0.71 -24.71 -4.70
CA TRP A 122 0.83 -23.26 -4.63
C TRP A 122 -0.13 -22.53 -5.57
N LYS A 123 -0.19 -22.94 -6.86
CA LYS A 123 -1.12 -22.36 -7.83
C LYS A 123 -2.57 -22.58 -7.42
N GLY A 124 -2.88 -23.76 -6.86
CA GLY A 124 -4.20 -24.08 -6.33
C GLY A 124 -4.61 -23.17 -5.18
N GLU A 125 -3.72 -22.92 -4.21
CA GLU A 125 -3.97 -21.97 -3.12
C GLU A 125 -4.10 -20.54 -3.66
N MET A 126 -3.17 -20.09 -4.52
CA MET A 126 -3.21 -18.76 -5.11
C MET A 126 -4.49 -18.50 -5.91
N SER A 127 -5.02 -19.50 -6.62
CA SER A 127 -6.25 -19.35 -7.39
C SER A 127 -7.50 -19.20 -6.52
N LYS A 128 -7.51 -19.79 -5.33
CA LYS A 128 -8.63 -19.76 -4.38
C LYS A 128 -8.59 -18.55 -3.44
N SER A 129 -7.41 -17.98 -3.19
CA SER A 129 -7.30 -16.84 -2.28
C SER A 129 -7.87 -15.57 -2.90
N ASP A 130 -8.56 -14.77 -2.09
CA ASP A 130 -9.00 -13.41 -2.44
C ASP A 130 -7.91 -12.36 -2.24
N VAL A 131 -6.75 -12.75 -1.68
CA VAL A 131 -5.61 -11.84 -1.43
C VAL A 131 -4.32 -12.44 -1.97
N ILE A 132 -3.66 -11.69 -2.83
CA ILE A 132 -2.35 -12.03 -3.40
C ILE A 132 -1.32 -11.02 -2.90
N MET A 133 -0.13 -11.47 -2.52
CA MET A 133 0.95 -10.58 -2.10
C MET A 133 2.17 -10.64 -3.02
N GLN A 134 2.83 -9.50 -3.13
CA GLN A 134 4.14 -9.36 -3.75
C GLN A 134 5.09 -8.60 -2.82
N TRP A 135 6.34 -9.05 -2.78
CA TRP A 135 7.45 -8.35 -2.17
C TRP A 135 8.32 -7.77 -3.26
N ASP A 136 8.25 -6.46 -3.42
CA ASP A 136 8.98 -5.70 -4.43
C ASP A 136 10.18 -4.97 -3.80
N PRO A 137 11.21 -4.59 -4.56
CA PRO A 137 12.26 -3.74 -4.04
C PRO A 137 11.67 -2.44 -3.48
N ASP A 138 12.10 -2.03 -2.28
CA ASP A 138 11.85 -0.67 -1.82
C ASP A 138 12.81 0.30 -2.52
N HIS A 139 12.45 1.57 -2.64
CA HIS A 139 13.17 2.54 -3.45
C HIS A 139 13.44 3.83 -2.69
N GLU A 140 14.60 4.41 -3.00
CA GLU A 140 14.87 5.80 -2.65
C GLU A 140 13.89 6.72 -3.42
N PRO A 141 13.27 7.72 -2.78
CA PRO A 141 12.17 8.45 -3.38
C PRO A 141 12.51 9.25 -4.64
N PHE A 142 13.74 9.79 -4.76
CA PHE A 142 14.09 10.68 -5.87
C PHE A 142 14.96 10.02 -6.95
N THR A 143 15.93 9.19 -6.57
CA THR A 143 16.83 8.52 -7.51
C THR A 143 16.24 7.22 -8.07
N ASN A 144 15.22 6.68 -7.42
CA ASN A 144 14.68 5.34 -7.68
C ASN A 144 15.70 4.21 -7.46
N GLU A 145 16.80 4.46 -6.76
CA GLU A 145 17.72 3.40 -6.32
C GLU A 145 17.00 2.38 -5.47
N LYS A 146 17.32 1.10 -5.71
CA LYS A 146 16.71 -0.01 -4.99
C LYS A 146 17.46 -0.26 -3.68
N TYR A 147 16.71 -0.28 -2.60
CA TYR A 147 17.22 -0.81 -1.34
C TYR A 147 17.26 -2.35 -1.36
N SER A 148 18.10 -2.95 -0.51
CA SER A 148 18.12 -4.40 -0.32
C SER A 148 16.90 -4.92 0.44
N ARG A 149 16.18 -4.06 1.15
CA ARG A 149 14.89 -4.39 1.74
C ARG A 149 13.77 -4.38 0.71
N ARG A 150 12.69 -5.06 1.04
CA ARG A 150 11.51 -5.18 0.17
C ARG A 150 10.27 -4.62 0.86
N ALA A 151 9.47 -3.89 0.09
CA ALA A 151 8.16 -3.40 0.45
C ALA A 151 7.08 -4.37 -0.06
N ILE A 152 5.94 -4.42 0.64
CA ILE A 152 4.81 -5.27 0.27
C ILE A 152 3.77 -4.51 -0.55
N GLN A 153 3.14 -5.20 -1.50
CA GLN A 153 1.84 -4.82 -2.04
C GLN A 153 0.88 -6.00 -1.99
N LEU A 154 -0.39 -5.69 -1.79
CA LEU A 154 -1.47 -6.68 -1.62
C LEU A 154 -2.53 -6.46 -2.69
N GLY A 155 -2.74 -7.48 -3.52
CA GLY A 155 -3.81 -7.53 -4.51
C GLY A 155 -5.07 -8.11 -3.90
N ILE A 156 -6.16 -7.36 -3.92
CA ILE A 156 -7.44 -7.74 -3.33
C ILE A 156 -8.46 -7.96 -4.44
N ARG A 157 -9.21 -9.05 -4.37
CA ARG A 157 -10.22 -9.41 -5.36
C ARG A 157 -11.46 -10.05 -4.73
N ASN A 158 -12.47 -10.31 -5.56
CA ASN A 158 -13.71 -11.03 -5.24
C ASN A 158 -14.44 -10.50 -3.98
N SER A 159 -14.69 -11.34 -3.00
CA SER A 159 -15.43 -10.99 -1.78
C SER A 159 -14.66 -9.98 -0.92
N MET A 160 -13.35 -10.14 -0.79
CA MET A 160 -12.50 -9.20 -0.05
C MET A 160 -12.50 -7.81 -0.68
N LEU A 161 -12.49 -7.70 -2.03
CA LEU A 161 -12.57 -6.41 -2.70
C LEU A 161 -13.88 -5.67 -2.42
N LYS A 162 -15.00 -6.40 -2.38
CA LYS A 162 -16.30 -5.80 -2.03
C LYS A 162 -16.31 -5.31 -0.59
N ARG A 163 -15.82 -6.10 0.34
CA ARG A 163 -15.71 -5.73 1.77
C ARG A 163 -14.70 -4.61 1.99
N PHE A 164 -13.64 -4.56 1.20
CA PHE A 164 -12.65 -3.48 1.23
C PHE A 164 -13.30 -2.14 0.97
N GLY A 165 -14.01 -1.95 -0.13
CA GLY A 165 -14.34 -0.61 -0.58
C GLY A 165 -15.76 -0.39 -1.12
N LYS A 166 -16.69 -1.36 -1.08
CA LYS A 166 -18.00 -1.21 -1.69
C LYS A 166 -19.05 -0.70 -0.70
N GLY A 167 -19.49 0.54 -0.90
CA GLY A 167 -20.59 1.13 -0.14
C GLY A 167 -20.21 1.58 1.28
N PRO A 168 -21.16 2.13 2.03
CA PRO A 168 -20.91 2.78 3.32
C PRO A 168 -20.47 1.82 4.44
N ASP A 169 -20.80 0.54 4.32
CA ASP A 169 -20.46 -0.48 5.33
C ASP A 169 -19.11 -1.17 5.05
N CYS A 170 -18.32 -0.62 4.12
CA CYS A 170 -17.00 -1.18 3.79
C CYS A 170 -15.98 -1.00 4.93
N ALA A 171 -14.82 -1.62 4.74
CA ALA A 171 -13.75 -1.57 5.75
C ALA A 171 -12.96 -0.24 5.76
N ILE A 172 -13.26 0.67 4.84
CA ILE A 172 -12.64 2.01 4.78
C ILE A 172 -13.26 2.90 5.85
N LEU A 173 -12.41 3.55 6.63
CA LEU A 173 -12.81 4.58 7.62
C LEU A 173 -12.74 5.98 7.02
N ASP A 174 -11.74 6.22 6.16
CA ASP A 174 -11.49 7.53 5.59
C ASP A 174 -10.69 7.41 4.29
N ILE A 175 -10.98 8.27 3.31
CA ILE A 175 -10.22 8.42 2.06
C ILE A 175 -9.81 9.87 1.91
N GLU A 176 -8.53 10.12 1.93
CA GLU A 176 -7.94 11.43 1.67
C GLU A 176 -7.22 11.45 0.33
N ASP A 177 -7.48 12.45 -0.50
CA ASP A 177 -6.68 12.73 -1.67
C ASP A 177 -5.42 13.50 -1.27
N ILE A 178 -4.29 12.85 -1.36
CA ILE A 178 -2.98 13.42 -1.03
C ILE A 178 -2.17 13.82 -2.26
N THR A 179 -2.80 13.94 -3.41
CA THR A 179 -2.12 14.23 -4.69
C THR A 179 -1.31 15.52 -4.64
N ASP A 180 -1.86 16.57 -4.03
CA ASP A 180 -1.17 17.85 -3.89
C ASP A 180 0.04 17.75 -2.97
N PHE A 181 -0.07 16.98 -1.87
CA PHE A 181 1.06 16.67 -1.00
C PHE A 181 2.17 15.93 -1.78
N VAL A 182 1.80 14.89 -2.54
CA VAL A 182 2.73 14.11 -3.38
C VAL A 182 3.47 15.00 -4.37
N LYS A 183 2.75 15.86 -5.10
CA LYS A 183 3.35 16.78 -6.08
C LYS A 183 4.24 17.84 -5.45
N ALA A 184 3.81 18.41 -4.32
CA ALA A 184 4.61 19.38 -3.57
C ALA A 184 5.89 18.76 -3.03
N THR A 185 5.82 17.54 -2.49
CA THR A 185 6.99 16.78 -2.03
C THR A 185 7.97 16.54 -3.18
N LYS A 186 7.49 16.13 -4.36
CA LYS A 186 8.35 15.98 -5.53
C LYS A 186 9.01 17.28 -5.94
N SER A 187 8.26 18.37 -6.01
CA SER A 187 8.75 19.67 -6.50
C SER A 187 9.69 20.36 -5.53
N GLY A 188 9.51 20.15 -4.22
CA GLY A 188 10.35 20.75 -3.15
C GLY A 188 11.49 19.85 -2.70
N GLY A 189 11.50 18.57 -3.09
CA GLY A 189 12.49 17.61 -2.68
C GLY A 189 13.56 17.33 -3.73
N SER A 190 14.74 16.98 -3.25
CA SER A 190 15.88 16.52 -4.07
C SER A 190 16.72 15.56 -3.24
N ILE A 191 17.63 14.83 -3.89
CA ILE A 191 18.58 13.99 -3.15
C ILE A 191 19.52 14.80 -2.27
N ASP A 192 19.89 16.00 -2.70
CA ASP A 192 20.77 16.92 -1.95
C ASP A 192 20.09 17.55 -0.72
N GLY A 193 18.75 17.53 -0.68
CA GLY A 193 17.95 18.04 0.44
C GLY A 193 17.21 16.95 1.21
N ILE A 194 17.62 15.69 1.07
CA ILE A 194 16.93 14.53 1.65
C ILE A 194 16.89 14.56 3.19
N GLU A 195 17.82 15.25 3.83
CA GLU A 195 17.83 15.45 5.29
C GLU A 195 16.64 16.29 5.78
N ASN A 196 16.04 17.11 4.91
CA ASN A 196 14.88 17.94 5.22
C ASN A 196 13.59 17.35 4.69
N LEU A 197 13.64 16.15 4.10
CA LEU A 197 12.47 15.50 3.54
C LEU A 197 11.54 15.00 4.65
N GLU A 198 10.31 15.45 4.59
CA GLU A 198 9.23 15.00 5.47
C GLU A 198 8.23 14.13 4.70
N LEU A 199 7.99 12.93 5.17
CA LEU A 199 7.06 11.96 4.60
C LEU A 199 6.08 11.43 5.65
N PRO A 200 5.00 10.75 5.25
CA PRO A 200 4.15 10.03 6.19
C PRO A 200 4.98 9.12 7.10
N VAL A 201 4.73 9.24 8.42
CA VAL A 201 5.45 8.44 9.43
C VAL A 201 5.01 6.99 9.32
N GLU A 202 5.91 6.13 8.87
CA GLU A 202 5.69 4.70 8.76
C GLU A 202 6.68 3.95 9.65
N THR A 203 6.17 3.02 10.44
CA THR A 203 6.97 2.17 11.31
C THR A 203 6.74 0.70 10.98
N ILE A 204 7.61 -0.18 11.48
CA ILE A 204 7.45 -1.61 11.30
C ILE A 204 6.13 -2.06 11.93
N TYR A 205 5.24 -2.63 11.10
CA TYR A 205 3.96 -3.14 11.57
C TYR A 205 4.16 -4.39 12.44
N PRO A 206 3.60 -4.44 13.65
CA PRO A 206 3.77 -5.56 14.55
C PRO A 206 2.99 -6.78 14.04
N LEU A 207 3.72 -7.82 13.67
CA LEU A 207 3.16 -9.09 13.23
C LEU A 207 3.13 -10.08 14.41
N ASN A 208 2.00 -10.70 14.63
CA ASN A 208 1.96 -11.89 15.48
C ASN A 208 2.65 -13.07 14.77
N LYS A 209 2.91 -14.17 15.49
CA LYS A 209 3.65 -15.32 14.97
C LYS A 209 2.99 -15.94 13.72
N GLU A 210 1.66 -15.99 13.68
CA GLU A 210 0.90 -16.56 12.57
C GLU A 210 1.04 -15.71 11.30
N LEU A 211 0.81 -14.39 11.41
CA LEU A 211 0.97 -13.45 10.29
C LEU A 211 2.43 -13.41 9.82
N TYR A 212 3.40 -13.46 10.74
CA TYR A 212 4.81 -13.50 10.35
C TYR A 212 5.11 -14.72 9.46
N HIS A 213 4.66 -15.93 9.85
CA HIS A 213 4.83 -17.12 9.02
C HIS A 213 4.02 -17.07 7.71
N ARG A 214 2.87 -16.40 7.72
CA ARG A 214 2.06 -16.24 6.51
C ARG A 214 2.76 -15.38 5.46
N LEU A 215 3.44 -14.33 5.86
CA LEU A 215 4.09 -13.36 4.99
C LEU A 215 5.55 -13.71 4.64
N ALA A 216 6.18 -14.61 5.40
CA ALA A 216 7.52 -15.13 5.10
C ALA A 216 7.53 -16.00 3.83
#